data_c2c6c931681b674350d1e95a8e136b16
#
_entry.id   c2c6c931681b674350d1e95a8e136b16
#
_cell.length_a   1.000
_cell.length_b   1.000
_cell.length_c   1.000
_cell.angle_alpha   90.00
_cell.angle_beta   90.00
_cell.angle_gamma   90.00
#
_symmetry.space_group_name_H-M   'P 1'
#
loop_
_entity.id
_entity.type
_entity.pdbx_description
1 polymer ?
#
loop_
_entity_poly.entity_id
_entity_poly.type
_entity_poly.pdbx_seq_one_letter_code
_entity_poly.pdbx_strand_id
1 'polypeptide(L)'
;CRPLVIGCVNVLERAKAVLPQCSLEFNRIESVSDACFRFGSIDVLETGHYDISKLVWGKEQAAAGQIAMDSIRTSIELGLEGEIDAVTTAPINKVAIKMVGVKQAGHTEIYMDGTKAPYVLTMFDCFKMRVFHLSRHISLMNAIRYATKEHVLNDICRIDKELKRLGMETPYIAVAGINPHSGEGGLFGDEEMKEIIP
;
A
#
# COMPACT_ATOMS: atom_id res chain seq x y z
N CYS A 1 -0.50 8.24 17.48
CA CYS A 1 0.36 8.00 16.33
C CYS A 1 1.55 8.96 16.38
N ARG A 2 2.73 8.48 16.05
CA ARG A 2 3.98 9.27 15.91
C ARG A 2 4.38 9.22 14.43
N PRO A 3 3.94 10.19 13.62
CA PRO A 3 4.21 10.20 12.20
C PRO A 3 5.66 10.61 11.92
N LEU A 4 6.32 9.86 11.05
CA LEU A 4 7.64 10.14 10.50
C LEU A 4 7.52 10.20 8.97
N VAL A 5 8.09 11.20 8.34
CA VAL A 5 8.17 11.27 6.89
C VAL A 5 9.50 10.70 6.42
N ILE A 6 9.48 9.82 5.45
CA ILE A 6 10.68 9.28 4.79
C ILE A 6 10.75 9.90 3.40
N GLY A 7 11.80 10.69 3.11
CA GLY A 7 11.87 11.40 1.84
C GLY A 7 12.95 12.46 1.77
N CYS A 8 12.72 13.48 0.96
CA CYS A 8 13.64 14.57 0.72
C CYS A 8 13.09 15.90 1.26
N VAL A 9 13.74 16.47 2.26
CA VAL A 9 13.35 17.75 2.89
C VAL A 9 13.25 18.86 1.86
N ASN A 10 14.20 18.96 0.92
CA ASN A 10 14.19 20.01 -0.08
C ASN A 10 12.98 19.96 -1.01
N VAL A 11 12.45 18.75 -1.31
CA VAL A 11 11.21 18.59 -2.07
C VAL A 11 10.00 19.06 -1.26
N LEU A 12 9.97 18.77 0.04
CA LEU A 12 8.90 19.21 0.95
C LEU A 12 8.91 20.72 1.15
N GLU A 13 10.08 21.33 1.33
CA GLU A 13 10.21 22.78 1.43
C GLU A 13 9.75 23.48 0.15
N ARG A 14 10.09 22.93 -1.01
CA ARG A 14 9.61 23.43 -2.29
C ARG A 14 8.09 23.28 -2.43
N ALA A 15 7.51 22.20 -1.94
CA ALA A 15 6.06 22.02 -1.92
C ALA A 15 5.38 22.99 -0.94
N LYS A 16 5.95 23.20 0.25
CA LYS A 16 5.49 24.18 1.24
C LYS A 16 5.43 25.59 0.67
N ALA A 17 6.39 25.98 -0.16
CA ALA A 17 6.46 27.32 -0.75
C ALA A 17 5.24 27.69 -1.62
N VAL A 18 4.44 26.72 -2.10
CA VAL A 18 3.18 26.95 -2.82
C VAL A 18 1.95 26.99 -1.90
N LEU A 19 2.15 26.83 -0.60
CA LEU A 19 1.10 26.84 0.44
C LEU A 19 1.39 27.95 1.46
N PRO A 20 1.08 29.23 1.17
CA PRO A 20 1.48 30.37 2.01
C PRO A 20 0.99 30.28 3.46
N GLN A 21 -0.11 29.59 3.70
CA GLN A 21 -0.70 29.38 5.03
C GLN A 21 -0.06 28.20 5.81
N CYS A 22 0.87 27.47 5.19
CA CYS A 22 1.50 26.33 5.85
C CYS A 22 2.64 26.81 6.75
N SER A 23 2.45 26.67 8.06
CA SER A 23 3.44 27.03 9.10
C SER A 23 4.27 25.85 9.59
N LEU A 24 4.14 24.67 8.97
CA LEU A 24 4.88 23.47 9.38
C LEU A 24 6.39 23.67 9.19
N GLU A 25 7.16 23.23 10.18
CA GLU A 25 8.60 23.14 10.09
C GLU A 25 9.02 21.70 9.74
N PHE A 26 10.09 21.53 8.98
CA PHE A 26 10.65 20.21 8.71
C PHE A 26 11.94 20.04 9.51
N ASN A 27 11.93 19.07 10.43
CA ASN A 27 13.09 18.65 11.18
C ASN A 27 13.78 17.51 10.44
N ARG A 28 14.94 17.82 9.84
CA ARG A 28 15.75 16.79 9.16
C ARG A 28 16.41 15.90 10.19
N ILE A 29 16.26 14.60 10.03
CA ILE A 29 16.88 13.60 10.88
C ILE A 29 17.60 12.54 10.05
N GLU A 30 18.57 11.86 10.65
CA GLU A 30 19.36 10.80 10.01
C GLU A 30 18.97 9.40 10.50
N SER A 31 18.32 9.30 11.66
CA SER A 31 17.79 8.06 12.20
C SER A 31 16.41 8.25 12.85
N VAL A 32 15.64 7.16 12.99
CA VAL A 32 14.32 7.18 13.64
C VAL A 32 14.43 7.64 15.11
N SER A 33 15.54 7.32 15.77
CA SER A 33 15.80 7.72 17.16
C SER A 33 15.96 9.22 17.37
N ASP A 34 16.26 9.98 16.31
CA ASP A 34 16.42 11.44 16.37
C ASP A 34 15.07 12.18 16.27
N ALA A 35 13.99 11.46 16.04
CA ALA A 35 12.66 12.05 15.87
C ALA A 35 12.14 12.66 17.18
N CYS A 36 11.70 13.90 17.10
CA CYS A 36 11.22 14.69 18.25
C CYS A 36 9.71 14.67 18.42
N PHE A 37 8.95 14.39 17.35
CA PHE A 37 7.49 14.34 17.30
C PHE A 37 6.80 15.58 17.90
N ARG A 38 7.32 16.79 17.61
CA ARG A 38 6.80 18.04 18.15
C ARG A 38 5.60 18.53 17.32
N PHE A 39 4.61 19.09 18.00
CA PHE A 39 3.50 19.74 17.32
C PHE A 39 4.00 20.95 16.50
N GLY A 40 3.51 21.08 15.26
CA GLY A 40 3.93 22.13 14.33
C GLY A 40 5.22 21.80 13.54
N SER A 41 5.87 20.66 13.85
CA SER A 41 7.05 20.18 13.14
C SER A 41 6.82 18.75 12.63
N ILE A 42 7.43 18.43 11.50
CA ILE A 42 7.44 17.09 10.91
C ILE A 42 8.90 16.62 10.88
N ASP A 43 9.16 15.48 11.53
CA ASP A 43 10.44 14.81 11.42
C ASP A 43 10.53 14.13 10.04
N VAL A 44 11.61 14.41 9.31
CA VAL A 44 11.85 13.89 7.96
C VAL A 44 13.17 13.14 7.95
N LEU A 45 13.08 11.83 7.81
CA LEU A 45 14.23 10.97 7.59
C LEU A 45 14.69 11.15 6.14
N GLU A 46 15.85 11.73 5.95
CA GLU A 46 16.41 12.02 4.63
C GLU A 46 16.93 10.74 3.98
N THR A 47 16.48 10.45 2.76
CA THR A 47 16.86 9.23 2.04
C THR A 47 18.06 9.38 1.12
N GLY A 48 18.60 10.59 1.01
CA GLY A 48 19.78 10.89 0.20
C GLY A 48 19.90 12.38 -0.16
N HIS A 49 21.00 12.71 -0.78
CA HIS A 49 21.25 14.07 -1.27
C HIS A 49 20.88 14.17 -2.75
N TYR A 50 19.83 14.95 -3.05
CA TYR A 50 19.29 15.09 -4.40
C TYR A 50 19.43 16.53 -4.91
N ASP A 51 19.90 16.68 -6.15
CA ASP A 51 19.82 17.97 -6.85
C ASP A 51 18.40 18.17 -7.38
N ILE A 52 17.55 18.82 -6.59
CA ILE A 52 16.16 19.09 -6.96
C ILE A 52 16.00 20.30 -7.89
N SER A 53 17.07 21.04 -8.20
CA SER A 53 17.00 22.23 -9.07
C SER A 53 16.50 21.89 -10.48
N LYS A 54 16.76 20.65 -10.93
CA LYS A 54 16.36 20.12 -12.24
C LYS A 54 14.97 19.47 -12.24
N LEU A 55 14.32 19.30 -11.07
CA LEU A 55 12.98 18.76 -11.02
C LEU A 55 11.97 19.78 -11.53
N VAL A 56 11.18 19.42 -12.52
CA VAL A 56 10.14 20.25 -13.12
C VAL A 56 8.78 19.70 -12.74
N TRP A 57 7.93 20.56 -12.14
CA TRP A 57 6.56 20.20 -11.78
C TRP A 57 5.75 19.76 -13.00
N GLY A 58 4.92 18.72 -12.83
CA GLY A 58 4.06 18.21 -13.88
C GLY A 58 4.77 17.42 -14.98
N LYS A 59 6.07 17.09 -14.81
CA LYS A 59 6.82 16.25 -15.75
C LYS A 59 7.26 14.94 -15.13
N GLU A 60 7.20 13.89 -15.91
CA GLU A 60 7.76 12.59 -15.56
C GLU A 60 9.29 12.62 -15.72
N GLN A 61 10.00 12.24 -14.66
CA GLN A 61 11.45 12.35 -14.60
C GLN A 61 12.06 11.20 -13.77
N ALA A 62 13.17 10.66 -14.25
CA ALA A 62 13.91 9.62 -13.55
C ALA A 62 14.35 10.06 -12.13
N ALA A 63 14.78 11.32 -11.96
CA ALA A 63 15.20 11.85 -10.66
C ALA A 63 14.05 11.81 -9.64
N ALA A 64 12.81 12.14 -10.04
CA ALA A 64 11.64 12.02 -9.16
C ALA A 64 11.34 10.55 -8.83
N GLY A 65 11.48 9.65 -9.81
CA GLY A 65 11.36 8.22 -9.62
C GLY A 65 12.39 7.66 -8.64
N GLN A 66 13.63 8.13 -8.71
CA GLN A 66 14.70 7.72 -7.80
C GLN A 66 14.40 8.13 -6.35
N ILE A 67 14.02 9.37 -6.10
CA ILE A 67 13.66 9.87 -4.76
C ILE A 67 12.51 9.02 -4.17
N ALA A 68 11.47 8.75 -4.98
CA ALA A 68 10.35 7.94 -4.54
C ALA A 68 10.79 6.49 -4.19
N MET A 69 11.64 5.89 -5.02
CA MET A 69 12.12 4.53 -4.78
C MET A 69 13.04 4.41 -3.59
N ASP A 70 13.90 5.40 -3.35
CA ASP A 70 14.77 5.40 -2.19
C ASP A 70 13.93 5.54 -0.90
N SER A 71 12.89 6.39 -0.90
CA SER A 71 11.94 6.49 0.22
C SER A 71 11.21 5.17 0.49
N ILE A 72 10.77 4.47 -0.56
CA ILE A 72 10.11 3.17 -0.44
C ILE A 72 11.08 2.11 0.12
N ARG A 73 12.31 2.03 -0.40
CA ARG A 73 13.31 1.07 0.08
C ARG A 73 13.65 1.29 1.54
N THR A 74 13.92 2.53 1.93
CA THR A 74 14.16 2.88 3.34
C THR A 74 12.98 2.50 4.23
N SER A 75 11.73 2.73 3.78
CA SER A 75 10.56 2.32 4.56
C SER A 75 10.42 0.80 4.71
N ILE A 76 10.83 0.03 3.71
CA ILE A 76 10.86 -1.44 3.78
C ILE A 76 11.93 -1.90 4.77
N GLU A 77 13.13 -1.34 4.71
CA GLU A 77 14.24 -1.64 5.62
C GLU A 77 13.84 -1.39 7.07
N LEU A 78 13.36 -0.19 7.38
CA LEU A 78 12.89 0.18 8.72
C LEU A 78 11.74 -0.71 9.22
N GLY A 79 10.82 -1.09 8.32
CA GLY A 79 9.73 -2.01 8.67
C GLY A 79 10.22 -3.43 9.00
N LEU A 80 11.22 -3.94 8.26
CA LEU A 80 11.81 -5.24 8.52
C LEU A 80 12.67 -5.26 9.79
N GLU A 81 13.30 -4.14 10.14
CA GLU A 81 14.08 -3.94 11.36
C GLU A 81 13.18 -3.68 12.59
N GLY A 82 11.88 -3.44 12.39
CA GLY A 82 10.94 -3.16 13.47
C GLY A 82 11.02 -1.74 14.03
N GLU A 83 11.68 -0.83 13.33
CA GLU A 83 11.81 0.58 13.69
C GLU A 83 10.51 1.38 13.49
N ILE A 84 9.62 0.87 12.65
CA ILE A 84 8.31 1.46 12.36
C ILE A 84 7.21 0.40 12.38
N ASP A 85 6.00 0.78 12.79
CA ASP A 85 4.85 -0.12 12.93
C ASP A 85 4.08 -0.30 11.62
N ALA A 86 4.02 0.74 10.79
CA ALA A 86 3.25 0.77 9.55
C ALA A 86 3.74 1.85 8.60
N VAL A 87 3.42 1.71 7.32
CA VAL A 87 3.74 2.68 6.26
C VAL A 87 2.46 3.20 5.63
N THR A 88 2.34 4.53 5.54
CA THR A 88 1.35 5.22 4.72
C THR A 88 2.04 5.84 3.52
N THR A 89 1.64 5.48 2.31
CA THR A 89 2.30 5.93 1.09
C THR A 89 1.61 7.13 0.46
N ALA A 90 2.38 8.12 0.01
CA ALA A 90 1.92 9.12 -0.94
C ALA A 90 1.82 8.51 -2.35
N PRO A 91 1.04 9.12 -3.27
CA PRO A 91 0.97 8.64 -4.65
C PRO A 91 2.35 8.64 -5.34
N ILE A 92 2.59 7.62 -6.19
CA ILE A 92 3.78 7.56 -7.05
C ILE A 92 3.43 7.74 -8.52
N ASN A 93 4.35 8.29 -9.30
CA ASN A 93 4.25 8.28 -10.75
C ASN A 93 4.87 7.00 -11.31
N LYS A 94 4.04 6.14 -11.92
CA LYS A 94 4.46 4.84 -12.44
C LYS A 94 5.47 4.93 -13.58
N VAL A 95 5.41 6.00 -14.38
CA VAL A 95 6.38 6.20 -15.48
C VAL A 95 7.73 6.60 -14.90
N ALA A 96 7.75 7.51 -13.93
CA ALA A 96 8.99 7.96 -13.29
C ALA A 96 9.75 6.79 -12.62
N ILE A 97 9.04 5.89 -11.89
CA ILE A 97 9.70 4.72 -11.27
C ILE A 97 10.17 3.69 -12.30
N LYS A 98 9.47 3.55 -13.45
CA LYS A 98 9.94 2.70 -14.55
C LYS A 98 11.22 3.24 -15.19
N MET A 99 11.39 4.57 -15.27
CA MET A 99 12.62 5.19 -15.78
C MET A 99 13.86 4.83 -14.94
N VAL A 100 13.68 4.42 -13.69
CA VAL A 100 14.77 3.96 -12.79
C VAL A 100 14.79 2.44 -12.64
N GLY A 101 14.16 1.71 -13.58
CA GLY A 101 14.28 0.26 -13.71
C GLY A 101 13.29 -0.55 -12.87
N VAL A 102 12.29 0.06 -12.26
CA VAL A 102 11.26 -0.65 -11.48
C VAL A 102 10.33 -1.42 -12.42
N LYS A 103 10.18 -2.72 -12.18
CA LYS A 103 9.34 -3.62 -13.00
C LYS A 103 7.93 -3.79 -12.42
N GLN A 104 7.78 -3.60 -11.14
CA GLN A 104 6.53 -3.77 -10.38
C GLN A 104 5.46 -2.75 -10.84
N ALA A 105 4.19 -3.14 -10.72
CA ALA A 105 3.06 -2.33 -11.18
C ALA A 105 2.74 -1.13 -10.26
N GLY A 106 3.12 -1.23 -8.98
CA GLY A 106 2.88 -0.18 -7.98
C GLY A 106 3.39 -0.56 -6.60
N HIS A 107 3.00 0.21 -5.60
CA HIS A 107 3.44 0.03 -4.21
C HIS A 107 3.24 -1.39 -3.68
N THR A 108 2.07 -1.98 -3.89
CA THR A 108 1.74 -3.31 -3.37
C THR A 108 2.77 -4.35 -3.77
N GLU A 109 3.11 -4.39 -5.06
CA GLU A 109 4.07 -5.35 -5.61
C GLU A 109 5.51 -5.01 -5.18
N ILE A 110 5.84 -3.71 -5.04
CA ILE A 110 7.16 -3.28 -4.55
C ILE A 110 7.35 -3.71 -3.09
N TYR A 111 6.36 -3.47 -2.23
CA TYR A 111 6.42 -3.89 -0.82
C TYR A 111 6.43 -5.40 -0.69
N MET A 112 5.60 -6.13 -1.45
CA MET A 112 5.58 -7.59 -1.44
C MET A 112 6.97 -8.15 -1.79
N ASP A 113 7.59 -7.68 -2.87
CA ASP A 113 8.90 -8.13 -3.31
C ASP A 113 10.00 -7.75 -2.31
N GLY A 114 9.96 -6.51 -1.81
CA GLY A 114 10.96 -6.00 -0.87
C GLY A 114 10.93 -6.69 0.49
N THR A 115 9.74 -7.01 0.99
CA THR A 115 9.57 -7.74 2.26
C THR A 115 9.61 -9.26 2.10
N LYS A 116 9.62 -9.76 0.85
CA LYS A 116 9.50 -11.20 0.53
C LYS A 116 8.26 -11.84 1.17
N ALA A 117 7.17 -11.08 1.26
CA ALA A 117 5.93 -11.55 1.82
C ALA A 117 5.34 -12.66 0.92
N PRO A 118 4.86 -13.79 1.50
CA PRO A 118 4.35 -14.91 0.71
C PRO A 118 3.00 -14.60 0.05
N TYR A 119 2.27 -13.61 0.51
CA TYR A 119 1.02 -13.12 -0.06
C TYR A 119 0.76 -11.68 0.35
N VAL A 120 -0.17 -11.04 -0.33
CA VAL A 120 -0.69 -9.71 -0.03
C VAL A 120 -2.22 -9.76 -0.07
N LEU A 121 -2.84 -9.15 0.92
CA LEU A 121 -4.28 -8.90 0.96
C LEU A 121 -4.53 -7.40 0.76
N THR A 122 -5.53 -7.07 -0.04
CA THR A 122 -6.04 -5.70 -0.12
C THR A 122 -7.33 -5.60 0.67
N MET A 123 -7.32 -4.78 1.70
CA MET A 123 -8.47 -4.52 2.55
C MET A 123 -8.92 -3.07 2.38
N PHE A 124 -10.22 -2.87 2.11
CA PHE A 124 -10.86 -1.58 2.27
C PHE A 124 -11.55 -1.56 3.63
N ASP A 125 -11.15 -0.63 4.47
CA ASP A 125 -11.76 -0.41 5.78
C ASP A 125 -12.72 0.76 5.67
N CYS A 126 -14.02 0.48 5.80
CA CYS A 126 -15.09 1.47 5.68
C CYS A 126 -16.03 1.35 6.86
N PHE A 127 -15.91 2.25 7.83
CA PHE A 127 -16.67 2.28 9.09
C PHE A 127 -16.55 0.95 9.88
N LYS A 128 -17.59 0.11 9.84
CA LYS A 128 -17.62 -1.20 10.52
C LYS A 128 -17.42 -2.38 9.57
N MET A 129 -17.22 -2.12 8.29
CA MET A 129 -17.09 -3.14 7.27
C MET A 129 -15.67 -3.15 6.70
N ARG A 130 -15.07 -4.35 6.61
CA ARG A 130 -13.81 -4.58 5.93
C ARG A 130 -14.05 -5.43 4.70
N VAL A 131 -13.66 -4.93 3.54
CA VAL A 131 -13.86 -5.61 2.26
C VAL A 131 -12.52 -6.08 1.73
N PHE A 132 -12.41 -7.37 1.46
CA PHE A 132 -11.26 -7.99 0.83
C PHE A 132 -11.59 -8.40 -0.60
N HIS A 133 -10.61 -8.29 -1.48
CA HIS A 133 -10.75 -8.63 -2.89
C HIS A 133 -10.05 -9.95 -3.18
N LEU A 134 -10.80 -10.92 -3.67
CA LEU A 134 -10.26 -12.21 -4.12
C LEU A 134 -9.29 -12.05 -5.30
N SER A 135 -9.57 -11.10 -6.21
CA SER A 135 -8.71 -10.82 -7.36
C SER A 135 -8.50 -9.31 -7.56
N ARG A 136 -7.39 -8.92 -8.20
CA ARG A 136 -7.01 -7.53 -8.45
C ARG A 136 -6.31 -7.40 -9.78
N HIS A 137 -6.55 -6.28 -10.49
CA HIS A 137 -5.83 -5.91 -11.73
C HIS A 137 -5.83 -6.98 -12.83
N ILE A 138 -6.88 -7.79 -12.91
CA ILE A 138 -7.12 -8.77 -13.97
C ILE A 138 -8.43 -8.46 -14.68
N SER A 139 -8.61 -9.02 -15.90
CA SER A 139 -9.87 -8.84 -16.64
C SER A 139 -11.03 -9.55 -15.90
N LEU A 140 -12.27 -9.07 -16.11
CA LEU A 140 -13.46 -9.70 -15.50
C LEU A 140 -13.56 -11.20 -15.85
N MET A 141 -13.27 -11.58 -17.07
CA MET A 141 -13.24 -12.99 -17.48
C MET A 141 -12.24 -13.80 -16.66
N ASN A 142 -11.04 -13.24 -16.42
CA ASN A 142 -10.04 -13.92 -15.61
C ASN A 142 -10.40 -13.91 -14.12
N ALA A 143 -11.10 -12.88 -13.63
CA ALA A 143 -11.58 -12.82 -12.26
C ALA A 143 -12.61 -13.94 -11.97
N ILE A 144 -13.53 -14.18 -12.90
CA ILE A 144 -14.47 -15.29 -12.82
C ILE A 144 -13.72 -16.64 -12.76
N ARG A 145 -12.76 -16.84 -13.67
CA ARG A 145 -11.95 -18.08 -13.69
C ARG A 145 -11.07 -18.27 -12.45
N TYR A 146 -10.69 -17.16 -11.82
CA TYR A 146 -9.87 -17.16 -10.61
C TYR A 146 -10.67 -17.55 -9.36
N ALA A 147 -11.99 -17.32 -9.36
CA ALA A 147 -12.86 -17.61 -8.23
C ALA A 147 -13.13 -19.12 -8.11
N THR A 148 -12.10 -19.86 -7.76
CA THR A 148 -12.14 -21.31 -7.50
C THR A 148 -12.20 -21.58 -6.01
N LYS A 149 -12.72 -22.75 -5.62
CA LYS A 149 -12.75 -23.23 -4.23
C LYS A 149 -11.39 -23.08 -3.53
N GLU A 150 -10.31 -23.43 -4.22
CA GLU A 150 -8.95 -23.34 -3.67
C GLU A 150 -8.58 -21.90 -3.35
N HIS A 151 -8.80 -20.96 -4.28
CA HIS A 151 -8.46 -19.55 -4.07
C HIS A 151 -9.33 -18.92 -2.98
N VAL A 152 -10.65 -19.22 -2.99
CA VAL A 152 -11.59 -18.74 -1.97
C VAL A 152 -11.19 -19.23 -0.59
N LEU A 153 -10.93 -20.52 -0.43
CA LEU A 153 -10.50 -21.09 0.84
C LEU A 153 -9.19 -20.51 1.34
N ASN A 154 -8.19 -20.41 0.46
CA ASN A 154 -6.90 -19.84 0.80
C ASN A 154 -7.03 -18.39 1.29
N ASP A 155 -7.84 -17.59 0.62
CA ASP A 155 -8.02 -16.19 1.03
C ASP A 155 -8.84 -16.06 2.31
N ILE A 156 -9.87 -16.88 2.52
CA ILE A 156 -10.60 -16.94 3.82
C ILE A 156 -9.63 -17.24 4.97
N CYS A 157 -8.78 -18.26 4.81
CA CYS A 157 -7.80 -18.61 5.84
C CYS A 157 -6.78 -17.49 6.11
N ARG A 158 -6.29 -16.82 5.05
CA ARG A 158 -5.37 -15.68 5.17
C ARG A 158 -6.06 -14.50 5.84
N ILE A 159 -7.28 -14.18 5.43
CA ILE A 159 -8.08 -13.07 6.00
C ILE A 159 -8.34 -13.30 7.49
N ASP A 160 -8.78 -14.49 7.86
CA ASP A 160 -9.00 -14.86 9.28
C ASP A 160 -7.74 -14.67 10.11
N LYS A 161 -6.60 -15.19 9.61
CA LYS A 161 -5.31 -15.06 10.26
C LYS A 161 -4.90 -13.58 10.44
N GLU A 162 -5.00 -12.77 9.40
CA GLU A 162 -4.57 -11.37 9.46
C GLU A 162 -5.53 -10.50 10.28
N LEU A 163 -6.84 -10.76 10.26
CA LEU A 163 -7.80 -10.08 11.13
C LEU A 163 -7.55 -10.40 12.61
N LYS A 164 -7.17 -11.64 12.94
CA LYS A 164 -6.75 -12.00 14.31
C LYS A 164 -5.48 -11.26 14.72
N ARG A 165 -4.51 -11.11 13.84
CA ARG A 165 -3.32 -10.27 14.08
C ARG A 165 -3.65 -8.80 14.34
N LEU A 166 -4.72 -8.30 13.71
CA LEU A 166 -5.25 -6.94 13.94
C LEU A 166 -6.13 -6.83 15.20
N GLY A 167 -6.17 -7.87 16.04
CA GLY A 167 -6.86 -7.86 17.34
C GLY A 167 -8.33 -8.30 17.31
N MET A 168 -8.82 -8.88 16.21
CA MET A 168 -10.16 -9.47 16.15
C MET A 168 -10.10 -10.92 16.61
N GLU A 169 -10.59 -11.23 17.81
CA GLU A 169 -10.55 -12.60 18.35
C GLU A 169 -11.36 -13.59 17.51
N THR A 170 -12.53 -13.18 17.04
CA THR A 170 -13.45 -14.01 16.25
C THR A 170 -13.94 -13.26 15.03
N PRO A 171 -13.18 -13.24 13.91
CA PRO A 171 -13.62 -12.60 12.68
C PRO A 171 -14.86 -13.27 12.10
N TYR A 172 -15.88 -12.48 11.76
CA TYR A 172 -17.02 -12.96 10.99
C TYR A 172 -16.82 -12.60 9.53
N ILE A 173 -16.64 -13.60 8.67
CA ILE A 173 -16.33 -13.43 7.25
C ILE A 173 -17.54 -13.85 6.43
N ALA A 174 -18.12 -12.91 5.69
CA ALA A 174 -19.15 -13.17 4.69
C ALA A 174 -18.51 -13.21 3.30
N VAL A 175 -18.85 -14.21 2.51
CA VAL A 175 -18.40 -14.35 1.13
C VAL A 175 -19.53 -13.97 0.19
N ALA A 176 -19.29 -13.03 -0.72
CA ALA A 176 -20.26 -12.62 -1.71
C ALA A 176 -20.40 -13.67 -2.82
N GLY A 177 -21.61 -13.86 -3.33
CA GLY A 177 -21.82 -14.63 -4.56
C GLY A 177 -21.28 -13.92 -5.79
N ILE A 178 -21.01 -14.67 -6.84
CA ILE A 178 -20.54 -14.19 -8.15
C ILE A 178 -21.74 -13.86 -9.03
N ASN A 179 -22.77 -14.71 -9.01
CA ASN A 179 -23.97 -14.59 -9.82
C ASN A 179 -25.09 -13.81 -9.10
N PRO A 180 -26.04 -13.22 -9.85
CA PRO A 180 -27.25 -12.66 -9.27
C PRO A 180 -27.96 -13.69 -8.38
N HIS A 181 -28.45 -13.25 -7.20
CA HIS A 181 -29.12 -14.10 -6.23
C HIS A 181 -28.30 -15.34 -5.80
N SER A 182 -26.96 -15.23 -5.84
CA SER A 182 -26.04 -16.34 -5.55
C SER A 182 -26.35 -17.60 -6.37
N GLY A 183 -26.66 -17.41 -7.66
CA GLY A 183 -26.93 -18.49 -8.60
C GLY A 183 -28.35 -19.06 -8.55
N GLU A 184 -29.21 -18.68 -7.56
CA GLU A 184 -30.60 -19.18 -7.42
C GLU A 184 -30.69 -20.71 -7.54
N GLY A 185 -29.85 -21.44 -6.81
CA GLY A 185 -29.83 -22.93 -6.87
C GLY A 185 -29.38 -23.51 -8.22
N GLY A 186 -28.63 -22.74 -9.00
CA GLY A 186 -28.09 -23.12 -10.31
C GLY A 186 -28.87 -22.57 -11.50
N LEU A 187 -29.91 -21.74 -11.28
CA LEU A 187 -30.70 -21.14 -12.36
C LEU A 187 -29.87 -20.12 -13.16
N PHE A 188 -28.96 -19.36 -12.49
CA PHE A 188 -28.14 -18.33 -13.10
C PHE A 188 -26.64 -18.67 -13.14
N GLY A 189 -26.30 -19.94 -12.95
CA GLY A 189 -24.94 -20.43 -12.88
C GLY A 189 -24.76 -21.33 -11.66
N ASP A 190 -23.75 -22.18 -11.69
CA ASP A 190 -23.49 -23.16 -10.65
C ASP A 190 -22.16 -22.94 -9.91
N GLU A 191 -21.50 -21.78 -10.16
CA GLU A 191 -20.21 -21.44 -9.61
C GLU A 191 -20.27 -21.36 -8.07
N GLU A 192 -21.35 -20.83 -7.50
CA GLU A 192 -21.51 -20.80 -6.04
C GLU A 192 -21.53 -22.21 -5.46
N MET A 193 -22.29 -23.11 -6.07
CA MET A 193 -22.42 -24.48 -5.58
C MET A 193 -21.14 -25.30 -5.74
N LYS A 194 -20.33 -25.01 -6.77
CA LYS A 194 -19.09 -25.75 -7.08
C LYS A 194 -17.85 -25.18 -6.39
N GLU A 195 -17.77 -23.84 -6.32
CA GLU A 195 -16.53 -23.15 -6.00
C GLU A 195 -16.60 -22.33 -4.70
N ILE A 196 -17.77 -21.74 -4.36
CA ILE A 196 -17.87 -20.81 -3.24
C ILE A 196 -18.37 -21.49 -1.96
N ILE A 197 -19.46 -22.28 -2.05
CA ILE A 197 -20.11 -22.89 -0.89
C ILE A 197 -19.29 -24.04 -0.27
N PRO A 198 -18.63 -24.93 -1.05
CA PRO A 198 -17.91 -26.06 -0.45
C PRO A 198 -16.67 -25.64 0.31
#